data_28b6152b856f90e56df258d1e152c3ea
#
_entry.id   28b6152b856f90e56df258d1e152c3ea
#
_cell.length_a   1.000
_cell.length_b   1.000
_cell.length_c   1.000
_cell.angle_alpha   90.00
_cell.angle_beta   90.00
_cell.angle_gamma   90.00
#
_symmetry.space_group_name_H-M   'P 1'
#
loop_
_entity.id
_entity.type
_entity.pdbx_description
1 polymer ?
#
loop_
_entity_poly.entity_id
_entity_poly.type
_entity_poly.pdbx_seq_one_letter_code
_entity_poly.pdbx_strand_id
1 'polypeptide(L)'
;MLITVPWPRNERSPLAGVKSTSYAENVLALARAHEHGAGEALMPDTQGRLCEGTGSNVFLVLAGELLTPSLATGCLAGVTRDLVLEWSGAVEVDVDMSALEEADEVFITSSTRDVQPVHRVDARSIAATSARTTPADT
;
A
#
# COMPACT_ATOMS: atom_id res chain seq x y z
N MET A 1 -6.74 -10.43 1.31
CA MET A 1 -6.78 -9.79 2.65
C MET A 1 -5.42 -9.23 3.00
N LEU A 2 -5.40 -8.05 3.56
CA LEU A 2 -4.21 -7.41 4.09
C LEU A 2 -4.32 -7.27 5.60
N ILE A 3 -3.19 -7.21 6.27
CA ILE A 3 -3.13 -6.76 7.66
C ILE A 3 -2.23 -5.53 7.75
N THR A 4 -2.40 -4.76 8.80
CA THR A 4 -1.46 -3.69 9.13
C THR A 4 -0.52 -4.19 10.21
N VAL A 5 0.74 -3.74 10.17
CA VAL A 5 1.73 -4.03 11.19
C VAL A 5 2.25 -2.72 11.78
N PRO A 6 2.68 -2.71 13.06
CA PRO A 6 3.12 -1.47 13.70
C PRO A 6 4.57 -1.08 13.39
N TRP A 7 5.31 -1.96 12.73
CA TRP A 7 6.73 -1.73 12.46
C TRP A 7 6.90 -0.76 11.31
N PRO A 8 7.53 0.40 11.53
CA PRO A 8 7.58 1.42 10.48
C PRO A 8 8.72 1.21 9.50
N ARG A 9 8.51 1.71 8.27
CA ARG A 9 9.60 2.03 7.38
C ARG A 9 10.27 3.30 7.90
N ASN A 10 11.59 3.37 7.84
CA ASN A 10 12.31 4.56 8.25
C ASN A 10 12.53 5.49 7.05
N GLU A 11 11.62 6.44 6.85
CA GLU A 11 11.71 7.41 5.76
C GLU A 11 12.90 8.35 5.90
N ARG A 12 13.51 8.42 7.09
CA ARG A 12 14.66 9.26 7.36
C ARG A 12 15.98 8.59 7.05
N SER A 13 15.96 7.30 6.74
CA SER A 13 17.17 6.59 6.35
C SER A 13 17.64 7.06 4.98
N PRO A 14 18.95 7.26 4.78
CA PRO A 14 19.46 7.55 3.45
C PRO A 14 19.22 6.41 2.45
N LEU A 15 18.85 5.23 2.97
CA LEU A 15 18.54 4.06 2.16
C LEU A 15 17.02 3.87 1.94
N ALA A 16 16.21 4.83 2.38
CA ALA A 16 14.76 4.77 2.15
C ALA A 16 14.48 4.68 0.65
N GLY A 17 13.53 3.82 0.28
CA GLY A 17 13.20 3.58 -1.13
C GLY A 17 14.15 2.63 -1.85
N VAL A 18 15.18 2.13 -1.19
CA VAL A 18 16.08 1.13 -1.76
C VAL A 18 15.54 -0.26 -1.45
N LYS A 19 15.25 -1.02 -2.49
CA LYS A 19 14.54 -2.29 -2.39
C LYS A 19 15.21 -3.32 -1.45
N SER A 20 16.53 -3.39 -1.47
CA SER A 20 17.27 -4.44 -0.74
C SER A 20 17.41 -4.18 0.76
N THR A 21 17.15 -2.97 1.25
CA THR A 21 17.45 -2.59 2.64
C THR A 21 16.39 -3.05 3.63
N SER A 22 15.22 -3.45 3.16
CA SER A 22 14.08 -3.80 4.00
C SER A 22 13.83 -5.30 4.10
N TYR A 23 14.80 -6.11 3.68
CA TYR A 23 14.58 -7.56 3.57
C TYR A 23 14.11 -8.20 4.88
N ALA A 24 14.81 -7.97 5.98
CA ALA A 24 14.49 -8.59 7.25
C ALA A 24 13.12 -8.12 7.78
N GLU A 25 12.83 -6.83 7.64
CA GLU A 25 11.54 -6.28 8.03
C GLU A 25 10.40 -6.88 7.21
N ASN A 26 10.62 -7.06 5.91
CA ASN A 26 9.63 -7.67 5.03
C ASN A 26 9.36 -9.12 5.41
N VAL A 27 10.39 -9.89 5.74
CA VAL A 27 10.23 -11.28 6.16
C VAL A 27 9.37 -11.38 7.40
N LEU A 28 9.63 -10.54 8.41
CA LEU A 28 8.86 -10.53 9.65
C LEU A 28 7.41 -10.09 9.42
N ALA A 29 7.21 -9.04 8.66
CA ALA A 29 5.87 -8.53 8.38
C ALA A 29 5.04 -9.52 7.57
N LEU A 30 5.64 -10.17 6.58
CA LEU A 30 4.95 -11.15 5.76
C LEU A 30 4.62 -12.42 6.56
N ALA A 31 5.51 -12.85 7.45
CA ALA A 31 5.23 -13.95 8.35
C ALA A 31 4.03 -13.65 9.23
N ARG A 32 3.95 -12.42 9.76
CA ARG A 32 2.80 -12.00 10.55
C ARG A 32 1.51 -12.00 9.73
N ALA A 33 1.57 -11.54 8.49
CA ALA A 33 0.42 -11.59 7.59
C ALA A 33 -0.07 -13.02 7.41
N HIS A 34 0.83 -13.95 7.13
CA HIS A 34 0.49 -15.35 6.93
C HIS A 34 -0.13 -15.98 8.17
N GLU A 35 0.33 -15.63 9.36
CA GLU A 35 -0.26 -16.09 10.62
C GLU A 35 -1.73 -15.69 10.74
N HIS A 36 -2.13 -14.59 10.12
CA HIS A 36 -3.49 -14.07 10.13
C HIS A 36 -4.26 -14.43 8.87
N GLY A 37 -3.72 -15.29 8.02
CA GLY A 37 -4.37 -15.69 6.78
C GLY A 37 -4.35 -14.63 5.70
N ALA A 38 -3.48 -13.63 5.83
CA ALA A 38 -3.36 -12.54 4.86
C ALA A 38 -2.19 -12.77 3.91
N GLY A 39 -2.30 -12.23 2.72
CA GLY A 39 -1.25 -12.35 1.69
C GLY A 39 -0.22 -11.24 1.70
N GLU A 40 -0.48 -10.15 2.44
CA GLU A 40 0.40 -9.00 2.46
C GLU A 40 0.18 -8.20 3.76
N ALA A 41 1.20 -7.45 4.16
CA ALA A 41 1.14 -6.55 5.31
C ALA A 41 1.44 -5.13 4.86
N LEU A 42 0.66 -4.17 5.37
CA LEU A 42 0.88 -2.75 5.14
C LEU A 42 1.62 -2.15 6.33
N MET A 43 2.59 -1.31 6.05
CA MET A 43 3.46 -0.70 7.05
C MET A 43 3.32 0.81 7.05
N PRO A 44 3.40 1.45 8.24
CA PRO A 44 3.50 2.90 8.33
C PRO A 44 4.94 3.36 8.13
N ASP A 45 5.12 4.66 8.00
CA ASP A 45 6.41 5.30 8.23
C ASP A 45 6.56 5.64 9.72
N THR A 46 7.64 6.32 10.11
CA THR A 46 7.88 6.65 11.52
C THR A 46 6.91 7.69 12.07
N GLN A 47 6.17 8.37 11.22
CA GLN A 47 5.16 9.37 11.60
C GLN A 47 3.75 8.79 11.63
N GLY A 48 3.60 7.49 11.44
CA GLY A 48 2.30 6.84 11.42
C GLY A 48 1.54 7.01 10.12
N ARG A 49 2.20 7.50 9.06
CA ARG A 49 1.58 7.65 7.75
C ARG A 49 1.63 6.34 6.98
N LEU A 50 0.59 6.08 6.20
CA LEU A 50 0.55 4.92 5.32
C LEU A 50 1.74 4.96 4.35
N CYS A 51 2.49 3.87 4.25
CA CYS A 51 3.69 3.81 3.42
C CYS A 51 3.54 2.79 2.28
N GLU A 52 3.64 1.51 2.57
CA GLU A 52 3.63 0.48 1.54
C GLU A 52 3.43 -0.91 2.15
N GLY A 53 3.24 -1.90 1.30
CA GLY A 53 3.29 -3.30 1.69
C GLY A 53 4.73 -3.83 1.69
N THR A 54 4.90 -5.10 2.00
CA THR A 54 6.22 -5.74 2.04
C THR A 54 6.85 -5.83 0.64
N GLY A 55 6.04 -6.06 -0.38
CA GLY A 55 6.51 -6.14 -1.76
C GLY A 55 5.59 -5.39 -2.72
N SER A 56 4.87 -4.38 -2.23
CA SER A 56 3.85 -3.70 -3.01
C SER A 56 3.69 -2.24 -2.59
N ASN A 57 3.15 -1.44 -3.49
CA ASN A 57 2.65 -0.10 -3.18
C ASN A 57 1.14 -0.19 -2.93
N VAL A 58 0.59 0.79 -2.24
CA VAL A 58 -0.83 0.80 -1.88
C VAL A 58 -1.51 2.03 -2.46
N PHE A 59 -2.73 1.82 -2.95
CA PHE A 59 -3.63 2.88 -3.42
C PHE A 59 -4.95 2.76 -2.67
N LEU A 60 -5.60 3.88 -2.44
CA LEU A 60 -6.91 3.88 -1.79
C LEU A 60 -7.82 4.93 -2.42
N VAL A 61 -9.11 4.68 -2.40
CA VAL A 61 -10.12 5.67 -2.75
C VAL A 61 -10.70 6.20 -1.45
N LEU A 62 -10.55 7.50 -1.25
CA LEU A 62 -11.00 8.19 -0.06
C LEU A 62 -11.77 9.43 -0.50
N ALA A 63 -13.03 9.53 -0.07
CA ALA A 63 -13.93 10.63 -0.45
C ALA A 63 -13.98 10.87 -1.97
N GLY A 64 -13.98 9.78 -2.74
CA GLY A 64 -14.07 9.84 -4.19
C GLY A 64 -12.76 10.11 -4.92
N GLU A 65 -11.66 10.29 -4.19
CA GLU A 65 -10.35 10.53 -4.77
C GLU A 65 -9.45 9.31 -4.68
N LEU A 66 -8.72 9.02 -5.76
CA LEU A 66 -7.74 7.95 -5.80
C LEU A 66 -6.39 8.49 -5.34
N LEU A 67 -5.89 7.95 -4.24
CA LEU A 67 -4.69 8.44 -3.58
C LEU A 67 -3.65 7.34 -3.43
N THR A 68 -2.38 7.74 -3.38
CA THR A 68 -1.27 6.86 -3.01
C THR A 68 -0.26 7.64 -2.18
N PRO A 69 0.44 6.99 -1.24
CA PRO A 69 1.49 7.67 -0.47
C PRO A 69 2.59 8.21 -1.38
N SER A 70 3.13 9.36 -1.01
CA SER A 70 4.26 9.95 -1.73
C SER A 70 5.56 9.25 -1.35
N LEU A 71 6.61 9.50 -2.12
CA LEU A 71 7.93 8.95 -1.84
C LEU A 71 8.54 9.49 -0.55
N ALA A 72 8.00 10.57 -0.01
CA ALA A 72 8.42 11.11 1.29
C ALA A 72 8.17 10.14 2.45
N THR A 73 7.26 9.17 2.28
CA THR A 73 7.03 8.13 3.28
C THR A 73 8.12 7.06 3.29
N GLY A 74 9.03 7.08 2.34
CA GLY A 74 10.06 6.06 2.19
C GLY A 74 9.63 4.87 1.37
N CYS A 75 8.46 4.91 0.76
CA CYS A 75 7.99 3.80 -0.07
C CYS A 75 8.82 3.69 -1.35
N LEU A 76 8.87 2.48 -1.90
CA LEU A 76 9.55 2.23 -3.16
C LEU A 76 8.78 2.88 -4.31
N ALA A 77 9.49 3.51 -5.25
CA ALA A 77 8.90 3.99 -6.49
C ALA A 77 8.73 2.83 -7.46
N GLY A 78 7.73 1.99 -7.19
CA GLY A 78 7.48 0.79 -8.00
C GLY A 78 7.09 1.15 -9.43
N VAL A 79 7.47 0.29 -10.39
CA VAL A 79 7.16 0.51 -11.80
C VAL A 79 5.66 0.52 -12.04
N THR A 80 4.93 -0.43 -11.46
CA THR A 80 3.47 -0.49 -11.59
C THR A 80 2.81 0.72 -10.92
N ARG A 81 3.33 1.16 -9.78
CA ARG A 81 2.86 2.38 -9.12
C ARG A 81 2.95 3.58 -10.06
N ASP A 82 4.07 3.73 -10.71
CA ASP A 82 4.29 4.87 -11.61
C ASP A 82 3.34 4.84 -12.81
N LEU A 83 3.09 3.65 -13.35
CA LEU A 83 2.13 3.48 -14.44
C LEU A 83 0.71 3.83 -14.01
N VAL A 84 0.30 3.41 -12.81
CA VAL A 84 -1.02 3.75 -12.29
C VAL A 84 -1.17 5.26 -12.10
N LEU A 85 -0.14 5.91 -11.55
CA LEU A 85 -0.14 7.36 -11.41
C LEU A 85 -0.31 8.07 -12.75
N GLU A 86 0.39 7.58 -13.77
CA GLU A 86 0.35 8.17 -15.09
C GLU A 86 -1.01 8.02 -15.76
N TRP A 87 -1.66 6.85 -15.62
CA TRP A 87 -2.87 6.53 -16.36
C TRP A 87 -4.18 6.82 -15.64
N SER A 88 -4.18 6.81 -14.30
CA SER A 88 -5.44 6.83 -13.56
C SER A 88 -5.84 8.20 -13.02
N GLY A 89 -4.96 9.19 -13.08
CA GLY A 89 -5.19 10.46 -12.41
C GLY A 89 -5.06 10.39 -10.90
N ALA A 90 -4.49 9.32 -10.35
CA ALA A 90 -4.22 9.22 -8.93
C ALA A 90 -3.30 10.35 -8.46
N VAL A 91 -3.46 10.75 -7.22
CA VAL A 91 -2.70 11.84 -6.61
C VAL A 91 -1.85 11.29 -5.48
N GLU A 92 -0.61 11.78 -5.39
CA GLU A 92 0.25 11.47 -4.26
C GLU A 92 -0.15 12.34 -3.07
N VAL A 93 -0.66 11.71 -2.02
CA VAL A 93 -1.07 12.41 -0.79
C VAL A 93 -0.70 11.54 0.39
N ASP A 94 0.00 12.13 1.35
CA ASP A 94 0.37 11.43 2.57
C ASP A 94 -0.81 11.44 3.52
N VAL A 95 -1.23 10.24 3.93
CA VAL A 95 -2.36 10.05 4.83
C VAL A 95 -1.94 9.19 6.02
N ASP A 96 -2.61 9.37 7.14
CA ASP A 96 -2.41 8.54 8.32
C ASP A 96 -2.87 7.10 8.02
N MET A 97 -2.29 6.13 8.72
CA MET A 97 -2.73 4.73 8.62
C MET A 97 -4.23 4.59 8.88
N SER A 98 -4.80 5.44 9.72
CA SER A 98 -6.24 5.43 10.02
C SER A 98 -7.12 5.70 8.79
N ALA A 99 -6.57 6.29 7.73
CA ALA A 99 -7.33 6.49 6.50
C ALA A 99 -7.82 5.18 5.89
N LEU A 100 -7.16 4.06 6.18
CA LEU A 100 -7.60 2.75 5.73
C LEU A 100 -8.97 2.36 6.32
N GLU A 101 -9.33 2.91 7.48
CA GLU A 101 -10.62 2.66 8.10
C GLU A 101 -11.76 3.40 7.39
N GLU A 102 -11.45 4.43 6.64
CA GLU A 102 -12.42 5.25 5.93
C GLU A 102 -12.40 5.03 4.42
N ALA A 103 -11.44 4.28 3.92
CA ALA A 103 -11.30 4.07 2.49
C ALA A 103 -12.48 3.27 1.92
N ASP A 104 -12.99 3.73 0.79
CA ASP A 104 -14.06 3.03 0.06
C ASP A 104 -13.51 1.84 -0.71
N GLU A 105 -12.30 1.97 -1.22
CA GLU A 105 -11.62 0.92 -1.97
C GLU A 105 -10.12 0.96 -1.68
N VAL A 106 -9.49 -0.20 -1.70
CA VAL A 106 -8.03 -0.34 -1.54
C VAL A 106 -7.54 -1.32 -2.58
N PHE A 107 -6.42 -1.02 -3.21
CA PHE A 107 -5.71 -2.02 -4.01
C PHE A 107 -4.20 -1.85 -3.84
N ILE A 108 -3.48 -2.92 -4.16
CA ILE A 108 -2.02 -2.92 -4.11
C ILE A 108 -1.47 -3.15 -5.50
N THR A 109 -0.25 -2.66 -5.73
CA THR A 109 0.43 -2.81 -7.02
C THR A 109 1.81 -3.40 -6.80
N SER A 110 2.22 -4.29 -7.70
CA SER A 110 3.57 -4.83 -7.69
C SER A 110 3.92 -5.32 -9.10
N SER A 111 5.22 -5.51 -9.35
CA SER A 111 5.67 -6.02 -10.65
C SER A 111 5.23 -7.46 -10.91
N THR A 112 4.93 -8.22 -9.86
CA THR A 112 4.53 -9.63 -9.99
C THR A 112 3.02 -9.83 -10.04
N ARG A 113 2.25 -8.90 -9.47
CA ARG A 113 0.79 -9.01 -9.34
C ARG A 113 0.03 -7.93 -10.09
N ASP A 114 0.74 -7.00 -10.71
CA ASP A 114 0.16 -5.80 -11.34
C ASP A 114 -0.74 -5.02 -10.36
N VAL A 115 -2.02 -4.95 -10.61
CA VAL A 115 -3.00 -4.30 -9.75
C VAL A 115 -3.89 -5.36 -9.11
N GLN A 116 -3.92 -5.40 -7.78
CA GLN A 116 -4.70 -6.39 -7.06
C GLN A 116 -5.67 -5.70 -6.10
N PRO A 117 -6.98 -5.88 -6.31
CA PRO A 117 -7.97 -5.35 -5.37
C PRO A 117 -7.90 -6.04 -4.01
N VAL A 118 -8.24 -5.30 -2.98
CA VAL A 118 -8.21 -5.76 -1.59
C VAL A 118 -9.63 -5.79 -1.05
N HIS A 119 -10.02 -6.94 -0.51
CA HIS A 119 -11.38 -7.14 0.01
C HIS A 119 -11.47 -6.95 1.52
N ARG A 120 -10.35 -6.96 2.20
CA ARG A 120 -10.32 -6.85 3.64
C ARG A 120 -8.98 -6.33 4.13
N VAL A 121 -9.02 -5.38 5.05
CA VAL A 121 -7.87 -4.86 5.77
C VAL A 121 -8.13 -5.05 7.25
N ASP A 122 -7.29 -5.82 7.93
CA ASP A 122 -7.48 -6.25 9.32
C ASP A 122 -8.89 -6.87 9.48
N ALA A 123 -9.72 -6.36 10.35
CA ALA A 123 -11.08 -6.86 10.57
C ALA A 123 -12.14 -6.18 9.68
N ARG A 124 -11.74 -5.18 8.88
CA ARG A 124 -12.68 -4.41 8.07
C ARG A 124 -12.81 -4.98 6.67
N SER A 125 -14.04 -5.31 6.29
CA SER A 125 -14.36 -5.71 4.91
C SER A 125 -14.51 -4.46 4.04
N ILE A 126 -14.02 -4.54 2.81
CA ILE A 126 -14.06 -3.44 1.84
C ILE A 126 -14.91 -3.89 0.66
N ALA A 127 -15.74 -2.97 0.16
CA ALA A 127 -16.60 -3.24 -0.99
C ALA A 127 -15.78 -3.67 -2.21
N ALA A 128 -16.41 -4.40 -3.12
CA ALA A 128 -15.76 -4.82 -4.35
C ALA A 128 -15.23 -3.62 -5.12
N THR A 129 -14.04 -3.78 -5.68
CA THR A 129 -13.38 -2.74 -6.45
C THR A 129 -14.22 -2.38 -7.68
N SER A 130 -14.47 -1.09 -7.86
CA SER A 130 -15.18 -0.60 -9.04
C SER A 130 -14.20 -0.42 -10.21
N ALA A 131 -14.76 -0.29 -11.42
CA ALA A 131 -13.96 -0.03 -12.61
C ALA A 131 -13.11 1.24 -12.49
N ARG A 132 -13.49 2.15 -11.61
CA ARG A 132 -12.81 3.40 -11.37
C ARG A 132 -11.47 3.23 -10.67
N THR A 133 -11.33 2.18 -9.86
CA THR A 133 -10.16 1.94 -9.04
C THR A 133 -9.24 0.87 -9.60
N THR A 134 -9.61 0.24 -10.69
CA THR A 134 -8.80 -0.79 -11.32
C THR A 134 -8.33 -0.32 -12.68
N PRO A 135 -7.19 0.41 -12.74
CA PRO A 135 -6.66 0.91 -14.03
C PRO A 135 -6.45 -0.20 -15.05
N ALA A 136 -6.22 -1.42 -14.58
CA ALA A 136 -6.06 -2.57 -15.46
C ALA A 136 -7.33 -2.92 -16.22
N ASP A 137 -8.49 -2.44 -15.78
CA ASP A 137 -9.76 -2.64 -16.47
C ASP A 137 -9.92 -1.69 -17.65
N THR A 138 -9.06 -0.71 -17.74
CA THR A 138 -9.07 0.28 -18.82
C THR A 138 -8.06 -0.04 -19.93
#